data_1e9d5722365a72e617d9a65ac8e21755
#
_entry.id   1e9d5722365a72e617d9a65ac8e21755
#
_cell.length_a   1.000
_cell.length_b   1.000
_cell.length_c   1.000
_cell.angle_alpha   90.00
_cell.angle_beta   90.00
_cell.angle_gamma   90.00
#
_symmetry.space_group_name_H-M   'P 1'
#
loop_
_entity.id
_entity.type
_entity.pdbx_description
1 polymer ?
#
loop_
_entity_poly.entity_id
_entity_poly.type
_entity_poly.pdbx_seq_one_letter_code
_entity_poly.pdbx_strand_id
1 'polypeptide(L)'
;KDMMDKVHMVQKKNDGAGVVFATGTPITNSITDAFIMQMYLQSGELAMLDLQNFDSWIGMFAERSTEFEIDVDTSSYRLATRFSKFHNLPELTSLLSSIADFHQVDTSVGIPKIDGYTDALISKTNDFADYLKDISQRAENVRKGYVSRKDDNMLKITTDGRKAALDLRLGDPSAMFTYQSKVARCVENVADIYFKTTVRKSAQIIFCDTSTPKTGFNIYDEVKTMLQSKGVPSDKIAFIHDARTEAQRNTMFAQVRKGD
;
A
#
# COMPACT_ATOMS: atom_id res chain seq x y z
N LYS A 1 17.79 -9.47 -11.23
CA LYS A 1 18.82 -9.93 -12.18
C LYS A 1 18.23 -10.94 -13.18
N ASP A 2 17.68 -12.06 -12.74
CA ASP A 2 17.11 -13.10 -13.62
C ASP A 2 16.00 -12.57 -14.56
N MET A 3 15.11 -11.71 -14.07
CA MET A 3 14.06 -11.11 -14.91
C MET A 3 14.64 -10.15 -15.95
N MET A 4 15.61 -9.32 -15.60
CA MET A 4 16.29 -8.43 -16.54
C MET A 4 16.97 -9.21 -17.67
N ASP A 5 17.71 -10.26 -17.31
CA ASP A 5 18.39 -11.12 -18.29
C ASP A 5 17.40 -11.77 -19.27
N LYS A 6 16.23 -12.22 -18.79
CA LYS A 6 15.16 -12.77 -19.62
C LYS A 6 14.53 -11.74 -20.56
N VAL A 7 14.23 -10.54 -20.04
CA VAL A 7 13.70 -9.43 -20.84
C VAL A 7 14.66 -9.07 -21.97
N HIS A 8 15.93 -8.85 -21.67
CA HIS A 8 16.93 -8.51 -22.67
C HIS A 8 17.15 -9.64 -23.68
N MET A 9 17.03 -10.92 -23.25
CA MET A 9 17.10 -12.06 -24.18
C MET A 9 15.94 -12.06 -25.16
N VAL A 10 14.71 -11.76 -24.72
CA VAL A 10 13.53 -11.66 -25.58
C VAL A 10 13.69 -10.50 -26.56
N GLN A 11 14.06 -9.33 -26.08
CA GLN A 11 14.26 -8.14 -26.89
C GLN A 11 15.34 -8.36 -27.94
N LYS A 12 16.47 -8.99 -27.57
CA LYS A 12 17.55 -9.30 -28.52
C LYS A 12 17.09 -10.22 -29.66
N LYS A 13 16.16 -11.13 -29.40
CA LYS A 13 15.61 -12.05 -30.42
C LYS A 13 14.53 -11.39 -31.29
N ASN A 14 13.96 -10.28 -30.86
CA ASN A 14 12.84 -9.64 -31.53
C ASN A 14 13.12 -8.16 -31.87
N ASP A 15 14.37 -7.82 -32.17
CA ASP A 15 14.79 -6.48 -32.59
C ASP A 15 14.32 -5.36 -31.64
N GLY A 16 14.46 -5.61 -30.32
CA GLY A 16 14.07 -4.67 -29.27
C GLY A 16 12.62 -4.79 -28.79
N ALA A 17 11.80 -5.63 -29.46
CA ALA A 17 10.38 -5.79 -29.13
C ALA A 17 10.10 -7.05 -28.28
N GLY A 18 8.82 -7.34 -28.02
CA GLY A 18 8.35 -8.60 -27.42
C GLY A 18 8.14 -8.57 -25.92
N VAL A 19 8.32 -7.42 -25.26
CA VAL A 19 8.05 -7.25 -23.83
C VAL A 19 7.16 -6.04 -23.61
N VAL A 20 6.09 -6.21 -22.83
CA VAL A 20 5.15 -5.16 -22.45
C VAL A 20 4.96 -5.18 -20.95
N PHE A 21 5.08 -4.06 -20.31
CA PHE A 21 4.68 -3.85 -18.92
C PHE A 21 3.40 -3.02 -18.86
N ALA A 22 2.43 -3.46 -18.06
CA ALA A 22 1.19 -2.73 -17.82
C ALA A 22 1.07 -2.42 -16.33
N THR A 23 0.90 -1.16 -15.98
CA THR A 23 0.75 -0.71 -14.59
C THR A 23 -0.08 0.56 -14.54
N GLY A 24 -0.89 0.70 -13.49
CA GLY A 24 -1.58 1.96 -13.17
C GLY A 24 -0.71 2.97 -12.43
N THR A 25 0.48 2.57 -11.97
CA THR A 25 1.38 3.38 -11.12
C THR A 25 2.84 3.11 -11.48
N PRO A 26 3.35 3.64 -12.59
CA PRO A 26 4.70 3.36 -13.06
C PRO A 26 5.80 3.89 -12.11
N ILE A 27 5.50 4.96 -11.37
CA ILE A 27 6.39 5.55 -10.37
C ILE A 27 5.61 5.64 -9.06
N THR A 28 6.00 4.89 -8.04
CA THR A 28 5.25 4.79 -6.79
C THR A 28 5.98 5.35 -5.59
N ASN A 29 7.19 4.89 -5.33
CA ASN A 29 7.90 5.18 -4.10
C ASN A 29 9.14 6.04 -4.31
N SER A 30 9.71 6.02 -5.49
CA SER A 30 10.97 6.71 -5.78
C SER A 30 11.09 7.05 -7.25
N ILE A 31 11.76 8.16 -7.53
CA ILE A 31 12.20 8.55 -8.88
C ILE A 31 13.00 7.42 -9.54
N THR A 32 13.71 6.60 -8.76
CA THR A 32 14.47 5.45 -9.25
C THR A 32 13.61 4.40 -9.96
N ASP A 33 12.30 4.37 -9.69
CA ASP A 33 11.38 3.46 -10.39
C ASP A 33 11.36 3.77 -11.89
N ALA A 34 11.44 5.04 -12.29
CA ALA A 34 11.52 5.44 -13.70
C ALA A 34 12.81 4.92 -14.37
N PHE A 35 13.95 5.01 -13.69
CA PHE A 35 15.20 4.44 -14.18
C PHE A 35 15.10 2.94 -14.40
N ILE A 36 14.55 2.22 -13.43
CA ILE A 36 14.38 0.76 -13.53
C ILE A 36 13.49 0.39 -14.73
N MET A 37 12.39 1.10 -14.93
CA MET A 37 11.51 0.88 -16.08
C MET A 37 12.23 1.12 -17.41
N GLN A 38 13.00 2.20 -17.52
CA GLN A 38 13.79 2.50 -18.71
C GLN A 38 14.89 1.46 -18.94
N MET A 39 15.54 0.97 -17.89
CA MET A 39 16.54 -0.11 -18.02
C MET A 39 15.94 -1.40 -18.57
N TYR A 40 14.66 -1.69 -18.29
CA TYR A 40 13.98 -2.82 -18.92
C TYR A 40 13.59 -2.57 -20.37
N LEU A 41 13.12 -1.39 -20.71
CA LEU A 41 12.44 -1.12 -21.97
C LEU A 41 13.28 -0.30 -22.96
N GLN A 42 14.27 0.43 -22.48
CA GLN A 42 15.02 1.47 -23.21
C GLN A 42 16.53 1.37 -23.03
N SER A 43 17.06 0.23 -22.60
CA SER A 43 18.48 0.08 -22.25
C SER A 43 19.45 0.47 -23.37
N GLY A 44 19.09 0.19 -24.63
CA GLY A 44 19.90 0.56 -25.80
C GLY A 44 19.97 2.07 -26.02
N GLU A 45 18.86 2.78 -25.88
CA GLU A 45 18.79 4.22 -26.02
C GLU A 45 19.51 4.93 -24.87
N LEU A 46 19.34 4.44 -23.63
CA LEU A 46 20.10 4.92 -22.48
C LEU A 46 21.61 4.74 -22.65
N ALA A 47 22.05 3.65 -23.29
CA ALA A 47 23.46 3.43 -23.58
C ALA A 47 23.99 4.43 -24.62
N MET A 48 23.23 4.78 -25.64
CA MET A 48 23.62 5.79 -26.64
C MET A 48 23.71 7.20 -26.05
N LEU A 49 22.98 7.46 -24.97
CA LEU A 49 22.98 8.75 -24.26
C LEU A 49 23.93 8.78 -23.05
N ASP A 50 24.73 7.75 -22.82
CA ASP A 50 25.57 7.57 -21.62
C ASP A 50 24.79 7.62 -20.29
N LEU A 51 23.50 7.27 -20.32
CA LEU A 51 22.58 7.26 -19.17
C LEU A 51 22.31 5.86 -18.62
N GLN A 52 23.04 4.85 -19.05
CA GLN A 52 22.88 3.46 -18.58
C GLN A 52 23.33 3.26 -17.12
N ASN A 53 24.18 4.13 -16.61
CA ASN A 53 24.60 4.13 -15.22
C ASN A 53 23.63 4.93 -14.36
N PHE A 54 23.27 4.37 -13.20
CA PHE A 54 22.35 5.04 -12.27
C PHE A 54 22.82 6.44 -11.86
N ASP A 55 24.12 6.59 -11.58
CA ASP A 55 24.67 7.90 -11.16
C ASP A 55 24.60 8.96 -12.27
N SER A 56 24.81 8.58 -13.53
CA SER A 56 24.66 9.48 -14.68
C SER A 56 23.20 9.87 -14.88
N TRP A 57 22.30 8.89 -14.82
CA TRP A 57 20.87 9.10 -15.00
C TRP A 57 20.29 9.98 -13.88
N ILE A 58 20.63 9.68 -12.62
CA ILE A 58 20.12 10.44 -11.46
C ILE A 58 20.67 11.87 -11.46
N GLY A 59 21.91 12.08 -11.88
CA GLY A 59 22.50 13.40 -12.05
C GLY A 59 21.80 14.26 -13.10
N MET A 60 21.22 13.63 -14.12
CA MET A 60 20.45 14.29 -15.19
C MET A 60 19.01 14.58 -14.79
N PHE A 61 18.32 13.66 -14.08
CA PHE A 61 16.87 13.68 -13.94
C PHE A 61 16.37 13.82 -12.52
N ALA A 62 17.23 13.82 -11.50
CA ALA A 62 16.77 13.89 -10.12
C ALA A 62 17.59 14.84 -9.25
N GLU A 63 16.88 15.51 -8.37
CA GLU A 63 17.46 16.39 -7.35
C GLU A 63 17.39 15.70 -5.98
N ARG A 64 18.47 15.81 -5.21
CA ARG A 64 18.55 15.33 -3.84
C ARG A 64 17.90 16.34 -2.91
N SER A 65 16.98 15.89 -2.06
CA SER A 65 16.53 16.64 -0.90
C SER A 65 16.91 15.92 0.38
N THR A 66 17.25 16.67 1.39
CA THR A 66 17.51 16.15 2.74
C THR A 66 16.46 16.73 3.67
N GLU A 67 15.65 15.87 4.24
CA GLU A 67 14.55 16.25 5.11
C GLU A 67 14.62 15.49 6.44
N PHE A 68 14.02 16.07 7.47
CA PHE A 68 13.85 15.36 8.74
C PHE A 68 12.67 14.39 8.61
N GLU A 69 12.94 13.12 8.76
CA GLU A 69 11.92 12.06 8.81
C GLU A 69 11.84 11.49 10.23
N ILE A 70 10.63 11.11 10.62
CA ILE A 70 10.44 10.29 11.82
C ILE A 70 11.03 8.92 11.54
N ASP A 71 11.90 8.44 12.43
CA ASP A 71 12.45 7.10 12.28
C ASP A 71 11.35 6.03 12.37
N VAL A 72 11.60 4.88 11.78
CA VAL A 72 10.63 3.78 11.63
C VAL A 72 10.07 3.30 12.97
N ASP A 73 10.82 3.44 14.04
CA ASP A 73 10.41 3.10 15.41
C ASP A 73 9.75 4.26 16.16
N THR A 74 9.54 5.41 15.49
CA THR A 74 8.94 6.63 16.08
C THR A 74 9.71 7.23 17.27
N SER A 75 10.93 6.75 17.54
CA SER A 75 11.71 7.16 18.72
C SER A 75 12.47 8.45 18.51
N SER A 76 12.81 8.79 17.28
CA SER A 76 13.64 9.94 16.95
C SER A 76 13.39 10.46 15.53
N TYR A 77 13.87 11.67 15.27
CA TYR A 77 13.98 12.21 13.93
C TYR A 77 15.35 11.87 13.35
N ARG A 78 15.39 11.51 12.07
CA ARG A 78 16.62 11.32 11.33
C ARG A 78 16.65 12.21 10.10
N LEU A 79 17.83 12.63 9.70
CA LEU A 79 18.04 13.23 8.38
C LEU A 79 18.04 12.12 7.33
N ALA A 80 17.10 12.17 6.41
CA ALA A 80 17.04 11.27 5.27
C ALA A 80 17.27 12.05 3.97
N THR A 81 18.29 11.66 3.22
CA THR A 81 18.54 12.20 1.89
C THR A 81 17.90 11.28 0.87
N ARG A 82 17.00 11.83 0.08
CA ARG A 82 16.30 11.10 -0.98
C ARG A 82 16.32 11.89 -2.28
N PHE A 83 16.15 11.18 -3.37
CA PHE A 83 15.82 11.80 -4.66
C PHE A 83 14.32 12.03 -4.68
N SER A 84 13.87 13.26 -4.47
CA SER A 84 12.47 13.59 -4.25
C SER A 84 11.86 14.48 -5.33
N LYS A 85 12.69 15.13 -6.14
CA LYS A 85 12.23 16.01 -7.21
C LYS A 85 12.83 15.61 -8.54
N PHE A 86 12.00 15.65 -9.57
CA PHE A 86 12.48 15.51 -10.94
C PHE A 86 13.14 16.81 -11.43
N HIS A 87 14.23 16.63 -12.12
CA HIS A 87 14.92 17.64 -12.90
C HIS A 87 14.82 17.29 -14.40
N ASN A 88 14.92 18.26 -15.30
CA ASN A 88 14.81 18.05 -16.76
C ASN A 88 13.60 17.17 -17.14
N LEU A 89 12.44 17.45 -16.54
CA LEU A 89 11.21 16.66 -16.72
C LEU A 89 10.76 16.57 -18.20
N PRO A 90 10.87 17.63 -19.04
CA PRO A 90 10.52 17.54 -20.46
C PRO A 90 11.32 16.47 -21.20
N GLU A 91 12.64 16.41 -20.99
CA GLU A 91 13.54 15.45 -21.61
C GLU A 91 13.22 14.02 -21.16
N LEU A 92 13.01 13.84 -19.85
CA LEU A 92 12.61 12.54 -19.29
C LEU A 92 11.26 12.08 -19.86
N THR A 93 10.30 12.99 -19.95
CA THR A 93 8.97 12.69 -20.51
C THR A 93 9.07 12.34 -21.99
N SER A 94 9.90 13.03 -22.75
CA SER A 94 10.15 12.73 -24.17
C SER A 94 10.73 11.32 -24.34
N LEU A 95 11.73 10.96 -23.54
CA LEU A 95 12.32 9.61 -23.54
C LEU A 95 11.28 8.54 -23.19
N LEU A 96 10.52 8.75 -22.12
CA LEU A 96 9.49 7.78 -21.71
C LEU A 96 8.36 7.66 -22.74
N SER A 97 7.99 8.74 -23.41
CA SER A 97 6.91 8.72 -24.41
C SER A 97 7.27 7.95 -25.68
N SER A 98 8.56 7.71 -25.93
CA SER A 98 9.00 6.89 -27.08
C SER A 98 8.70 5.39 -26.87
N ILE A 99 8.52 4.93 -25.62
CA ILE A 99 8.33 3.52 -25.27
C ILE A 99 7.05 3.25 -24.49
N ALA A 100 6.34 4.28 -24.03
CA ALA A 100 5.18 4.16 -23.18
C ALA A 100 3.94 4.79 -23.80
N ASP A 101 2.83 4.06 -23.73
CA ASP A 101 1.51 4.57 -24.04
C ASP A 101 0.80 4.95 -22.72
N PHE A 102 0.44 6.22 -22.60
CA PHE A 102 -0.21 6.78 -21.42
C PHE A 102 -1.71 6.94 -21.68
N HIS A 103 -2.49 6.05 -21.08
CA HIS A 103 -3.94 6.13 -21.15
C HIS A 103 -4.52 6.72 -19.87
N GLN A 104 -5.11 7.90 -19.97
CA GLN A 104 -5.91 8.45 -18.89
C GLN A 104 -7.35 7.95 -19.01
N VAL A 105 -7.83 7.28 -17.95
CA VAL A 105 -9.24 6.91 -17.87
C VAL A 105 -10.06 8.21 -17.77
N ASP A 106 -11.04 8.37 -18.66
CA ASP A 106 -12.01 9.45 -18.54
C ASP A 106 -12.85 9.24 -17.26
N THR A 107 -12.48 9.95 -16.21
CA THR A 107 -13.16 9.90 -14.91
C THR A 107 -14.48 10.68 -14.90
N SER A 108 -14.84 11.34 -16.00
CA SER A 108 -16.09 12.13 -16.10
C SER A 108 -17.33 11.27 -16.22
N VAL A 109 -17.19 9.99 -16.63
CA VAL A 109 -18.31 9.10 -16.91
C VAL A 109 -18.47 8.06 -15.81
N GLY A 110 -19.53 8.19 -15.01
CA GLY A 110 -19.99 7.16 -14.08
C GLY A 110 -19.24 7.04 -12.75
N ILE A 111 -18.25 7.91 -12.48
CA ILE A 111 -17.58 7.94 -11.17
C ILE A 111 -18.29 8.94 -10.27
N PRO A 112 -18.73 8.55 -9.06
CA PRO A 112 -19.33 9.47 -8.11
C PRO A 112 -18.36 10.61 -7.73
N LYS A 113 -18.89 11.80 -7.54
CA LYS A 113 -18.09 12.90 -7.01
C LYS A 113 -17.67 12.62 -5.58
N ILE A 114 -16.41 12.92 -5.26
CA ILE A 114 -15.90 12.83 -3.89
C ILE A 114 -16.45 14.02 -3.10
N ASP A 115 -17.10 13.74 -1.96
CA ASP A 115 -17.63 14.76 -1.03
C ASP A 115 -16.59 15.18 0.02
N GLY A 116 -15.36 14.77 -0.14
CA GLY A 116 -14.24 15.07 0.75
C GLY A 116 -13.75 13.85 1.53
N TYR A 117 -12.79 14.11 2.42
CA TYR A 117 -12.16 13.10 3.26
C TYR A 117 -12.39 13.46 4.73
N THR A 118 -12.59 12.44 5.55
CA THR A 118 -12.71 12.60 7.00
C THR A 118 -11.70 11.69 7.70
N ASP A 119 -10.80 12.27 8.47
CA ASP A 119 -9.84 11.54 9.28
C ASP A 119 -10.47 11.14 10.61
N ALA A 120 -10.62 9.83 10.85
CA ALA A 120 -11.04 9.30 12.13
C ALA A 120 -9.83 9.01 13.01
N LEU A 121 -9.39 10.00 13.78
CA LEU A 121 -8.25 9.88 14.68
C LEU A 121 -8.64 9.15 15.96
N ILE A 122 -7.72 8.32 16.45
CA ILE A 122 -7.86 7.56 17.69
C ILE A 122 -6.64 7.81 18.56
N SER A 123 -6.88 8.15 19.83
CA SER A 123 -5.82 8.29 20.83
C SER A 123 -5.21 6.92 21.14
N LYS A 124 -3.90 6.88 21.28
CA LYS A 124 -3.20 5.65 21.69
C LYS A 124 -3.57 5.29 23.13
N THR A 125 -3.79 4.01 23.37
CA THR A 125 -3.95 3.44 24.71
C THR A 125 -2.61 3.29 25.42
N ASN A 126 -2.62 3.09 26.74
CA ASN A 126 -1.40 2.81 27.49
C ASN A 126 -0.73 1.52 27.04
N ASP A 127 -1.51 0.45 26.84
CA ASP A 127 -1.00 -0.85 26.38
C ASP A 127 -0.32 -0.72 25.02
N PHE A 128 -0.91 0.04 24.09
CA PHE A 128 -0.26 0.31 22.81
C PHE A 128 1.00 1.16 22.96
N ALA A 129 1.02 2.12 23.88
CA ALA A 129 2.21 2.92 24.16
C ALA A 129 3.36 2.07 24.74
N ASP A 130 3.04 1.09 25.58
CA ASP A 130 4.04 0.16 26.13
C ASP A 130 4.54 -0.83 25.06
N TYR A 131 3.67 -1.32 24.20
CA TYR A 131 4.07 -2.12 23.04
C TYR A 131 5.01 -1.34 22.09
N LEU A 132 4.77 -0.04 21.87
CA LEU A 132 5.67 0.80 21.07
C LEU A 132 7.05 0.96 21.69
N LYS A 133 7.16 0.96 23.03
CA LYS A 133 8.47 0.95 23.72
C LYS A 133 9.23 -0.36 23.44
N ASP A 134 8.53 -1.50 23.45
CA ASP A 134 9.12 -2.79 23.08
C ASP A 134 9.60 -2.78 21.62
N ILE A 135 8.78 -2.32 20.70
CA ILE A 135 9.16 -2.14 19.28
C ILE A 135 10.41 -1.27 19.12
N SER A 136 10.49 -0.16 19.85
CA SER A 136 11.65 0.74 19.83
C SER A 136 12.90 0.06 20.39
N GLN A 137 12.77 -0.69 21.49
CA GLN A 137 13.90 -1.42 22.08
C GLN A 137 14.40 -2.54 21.16
N ARG A 138 13.50 -3.26 20.51
CA ARG A 138 13.84 -4.27 19.50
C ARG A 138 14.60 -3.65 18.33
N ALA A 139 14.14 -2.52 17.82
CA ALA A 139 14.79 -1.79 16.73
C ALA A 139 16.22 -1.36 17.12
N GLU A 140 16.39 -0.85 18.34
CA GLU A 140 17.70 -0.48 18.87
C GLU A 140 18.65 -1.69 18.98
N ASN A 141 18.16 -2.81 19.48
CA ASN A 141 18.94 -4.06 19.59
C ASN A 141 19.42 -4.56 18.23
N VAL A 142 18.55 -4.48 17.19
CA VAL A 142 18.93 -4.83 15.81
C VAL A 142 19.98 -3.85 15.25
N ARG A 143 19.85 -2.55 15.50
CA ARG A 143 20.83 -1.55 15.07
C ARG A 143 22.19 -1.74 15.70
N LYS A 144 22.21 -2.08 17.00
CA LYS A 144 23.44 -2.35 17.75
C LYS A 144 24.05 -3.72 17.46
N GLY A 145 23.37 -4.57 16.69
CA GLY A 145 23.82 -5.92 16.38
C GLY A 145 23.75 -6.91 17.56
N TYR A 146 22.93 -6.62 18.56
CA TYR A 146 22.76 -7.49 19.73
C TYR A 146 21.89 -8.72 19.45
N VAL A 147 21.16 -8.70 18.34
CA VAL A 147 20.25 -9.78 17.93
C VAL A 147 20.60 -10.23 16.51
N SER A 148 20.57 -11.55 16.28
CA SER A 148 20.76 -12.11 14.95
C SER A 148 19.64 -11.65 13.99
N ARG A 149 19.99 -11.34 12.75
CA ARG A 149 19.01 -10.97 11.70
C ARG A 149 17.98 -12.05 11.40
N LYS A 150 18.26 -13.31 11.78
CA LYS A 150 17.32 -14.43 11.66
C LYS A 150 16.27 -14.40 12.78
N ASP A 151 16.65 -13.96 13.97
CA ASP A 151 15.76 -13.92 15.13
C ASP A 151 14.88 -12.67 15.09
N ASP A 152 15.47 -11.49 14.82
CA ASP A 152 14.74 -10.24 14.62
C ASP A 152 15.42 -9.33 13.60
N ASN A 153 14.62 -8.49 12.92
CA ASN A 153 15.11 -7.54 11.92
C ASN A 153 14.11 -6.41 11.71
N MET A 154 14.56 -5.31 11.08
CA MET A 154 13.72 -4.12 10.87
C MET A 154 12.44 -4.40 10.08
N LEU A 155 12.45 -5.33 9.13
CA LEU A 155 11.26 -5.70 8.37
C LEU A 155 10.20 -6.36 9.25
N LYS A 156 10.62 -7.29 10.12
CA LYS A 156 9.74 -7.95 11.11
C LYS A 156 9.17 -6.93 12.09
N ILE A 157 10.03 -6.08 12.66
CA ILE A 157 9.65 -5.04 13.62
C ILE A 157 8.63 -4.06 13.02
N THR A 158 8.86 -3.57 11.80
CA THR A 158 7.91 -2.68 11.13
C THR A 158 6.59 -3.37 10.77
N THR A 159 6.65 -4.65 10.42
CA THR A 159 5.44 -5.45 10.17
C THR A 159 4.62 -5.63 11.44
N ASP A 160 5.28 -5.96 12.56
CA ASP A 160 4.63 -6.10 13.87
C ASP A 160 4.03 -4.76 14.33
N GLY A 161 4.76 -3.66 14.17
CA GLY A 161 4.26 -2.32 14.46
C GLY A 161 3.03 -1.94 13.63
N ARG A 162 3.02 -2.25 12.31
CA ARG A 162 1.85 -2.01 11.45
C ARG A 162 0.63 -2.84 11.87
N LYS A 163 0.84 -4.10 12.23
CA LYS A 163 -0.22 -4.98 12.75
C LYS A 163 -0.80 -4.44 14.04
N ALA A 164 0.06 -4.13 15.02
CA ALA A 164 -0.37 -3.58 16.30
C ALA A 164 -1.06 -2.22 16.14
N ALA A 165 -0.64 -1.39 15.19
CA ALA A 165 -1.29 -0.11 14.89
C ALA A 165 -2.69 -0.26 14.29
N LEU A 166 -3.02 -1.40 13.68
CA LEU A 166 -4.38 -1.72 13.25
C LEU A 166 -5.21 -2.24 14.43
N ASP A 167 -4.70 -3.28 15.10
CA ASP A 167 -5.26 -3.84 16.31
C ASP A 167 -4.12 -4.50 17.12
N LEU A 168 -3.99 -4.15 18.40
CA LEU A 168 -2.88 -4.61 19.23
C LEU A 168 -2.79 -6.14 19.31
N ARG A 169 -3.93 -6.84 19.27
CA ARG A 169 -4.01 -8.31 19.28
C ARG A 169 -3.33 -8.98 18.07
N LEU A 170 -3.07 -8.24 16.99
CA LEU A 170 -2.29 -8.74 15.84
C LEU A 170 -0.78 -8.75 16.08
N GLY A 171 -0.31 -7.88 16.96
CA GLY A 171 1.10 -7.79 17.38
C GLY A 171 1.38 -8.53 18.68
N ASP A 172 0.44 -8.47 19.61
CA ASP A 172 0.47 -9.17 20.89
C ASP A 172 -0.81 -9.99 21.08
N PRO A 173 -0.76 -11.32 20.88
CA PRO A 173 -1.92 -12.19 21.04
C PRO A 173 -2.48 -12.25 22.48
N SER A 174 -1.74 -11.78 23.49
CA SER A 174 -2.20 -11.68 24.88
C SER A 174 -3.00 -10.41 25.16
N ALA A 175 -2.94 -9.43 24.25
CA ALA A 175 -3.65 -8.17 24.40
C ALA A 175 -5.17 -8.38 24.39
N MET A 176 -5.85 -7.60 25.21
CA MET A 176 -7.32 -7.62 25.27
C MET A 176 -7.94 -6.68 24.23
N PHE A 177 -9.17 -6.99 23.85
CA PHE A 177 -9.96 -6.10 23.01
C PHE A 177 -10.17 -4.74 23.69
N THR A 178 -10.08 -3.67 22.91
CA THR A 178 -10.42 -2.34 23.36
C THR A 178 -11.32 -1.60 22.37
N TYR A 179 -12.29 -0.86 22.87
CA TYR A 179 -13.09 0.05 22.05
C TYR A 179 -12.31 1.26 21.54
N GLN A 180 -11.12 1.52 22.09
CA GLN A 180 -10.20 2.54 21.62
C GLN A 180 -9.25 1.98 20.53
N SER A 181 -9.77 1.15 19.61
CA SER A 181 -9.02 0.62 18.47
C SER A 181 -9.52 1.21 17.16
N LYS A 182 -8.67 1.20 16.14
CA LYS A 182 -9.06 1.61 14.78
C LYS A 182 -10.19 0.74 14.24
N VAL A 183 -10.17 -0.54 14.57
CA VAL A 183 -11.18 -1.50 14.14
C VAL A 183 -12.54 -1.16 14.77
N ALA A 184 -12.58 -0.92 16.08
CA ALA A 184 -13.81 -0.54 16.77
C ALA A 184 -14.37 0.78 16.21
N ARG A 185 -13.53 1.77 15.98
CA ARG A 185 -13.95 3.06 15.40
C ARG A 185 -14.46 2.92 13.97
N CYS A 186 -13.80 2.09 13.16
CA CYS A 186 -14.28 1.77 11.82
C CYS A 186 -15.68 1.16 11.87
N VAL A 187 -15.89 0.17 12.72
CA VAL A 187 -17.19 -0.49 12.89
C VAL A 187 -18.27 0.49 13.35
N GLU A 188 -17.97 1.40 14.28
CA GLU A 188 -18.90 2.46 14.69
C GLU A 188 -19.32 3.33 13.51
N ASN A 189 -18.35 3.85 12.76
CA ASN A 189 -18.62 4.70 11.61
C ASN A 189 -19.45 3.97 10.55
N VAL A 190 -19.09 2.71 10.25
CA VAL A 190 -19.79 1.89 9.24
C VAL A 190 -21.23 1.61 9.69
N ALA A 191 -21.45 1.23 10.94
CA ALA A 191 -22.78 0.99 11.47
C ALA A 191 -23.64 2.27 11.46
N ASP A 192 -23.09 3.38 11.88
CA ASP A 192 -23.76 4.68 11.85
C ASP A 192 -24.19 5.09 10.44
N ILE A 193 -23.30 4.95 9.46
CA ILE A 193 -23.59 5.23 8.05
C ILE A 193 -24.66 4.27 7.54
N TYR A 194 -24.54 2.98 7.86
CA TYR A 194 -25.50 1.97 7.45
C TYR A 194 -26.93 2.33 7.89
N PHE A 195 -27.13 2.63 9.18
CA PHE A 195 -28.46 2.98 9.68
C PHE A 195 -28.97 4.33 9.18
N LYS A 196 -28.10 5.34 9.04
CA LYS A 196 -28.46 6.65 8.49
C LYS A 196 -28.85 6.59 7.01
N THR A 197 -28.32 5.63 6.27
CA THR A 197 -28.51 5.55 4.81
C THR A 197 -29.34 4.36 4.34
N THR A 198 -29.94 3.62 5.24
CA THR A 198 -30.75 2.43 4.95
C THR A 198 -31.84 2.68 3.90
N VAL A 199 -32.52 3.83 3.98
CA VAL A 199 -33.57 4.21 3.01
C VAL A 199 -33.01 4.40 1.60
N ARG A 200 -31.79 4.94 1.49
CA ARG A 200 -31.09 5.17 0.21
C ARG A 200 -30.32 3.95 -0.27
N LYS A 201 -30.22 2.91 0.54
CA LYS A 201 -29.46 1.71 0.24
C LYS A 201 -28.00 2.02 -0.16
N SER A 202 -27.33 2.91 0.55
CA SER A 202 -25.96 3.29 0.25
C SER A 202 -25.02 2.14 0.55
N ALA A 203 -24.15 1.81 -0.40
CA ALA A 203 -23.12 0.80 -0.21
C ALA A 203 -21.87 1.43 0.45
N GLN A 204 -21.15 0.62 1.22
CA GLN A 204 -19.89 0.99 1.87
C GLN A 204 -18.82 -0.03 1.50
N ILE A 205 -17.58 0.42 1.33
CA ILE A 205 -16.43 -0.43 1.05
C ILE A 205 -15.39 -0.20 2.13
N ILE A 206 -14.95 -1.26 2.79
CA ILE A 206 -13.87 -1.24 3.77
C ILE A 206 -12.63 -1.83 3.12
N PHE A 207 -11.56 -1.04 3.01
CA PHE A 207 -10.25 -1.51 2.55
C PHE A 207 -9.39 -1.88 3.75
N CYS A 208 -8.94 -3.13 3.79
CA CYS A 208 -8.00 -3.62 4.79
C CYS A 208 -7.05 -4.62 4.14
N ASP A 209 -5.79 -4.26 4.00
CA ASP A 209 -4.73 -5.04 3.37
C ASP A 209 -3.97 -5.93 4.35
N THR A 210 -4.26 -5.79 5.63
CA THR A 210 -3.62 -6.55 6.71
C THR A 210 -4.62 -7.49 7.37
N SER A 211 -4.16 -8.69 7.76
CA SER A 211 -5.00 -9.68 8.46
C SER A 211 -6.21 -10.14 7.65
N THR A 212 -5.97 -10.53 6.40
CA THR A 212 -6.97 -11.14 5.51
C THR A 212 -7.59 -12.41 6.12
N PRO A 213 -8.76 -12.85 5.64
CA PRO A 213 -9.45 -14.02 6.17
C PRO A 213 -8.57 -15.27 6.26
N LYS A 214 -8.48 -15.87 7.44
CA LYS A 214 -7.70 -17.08 7.74
C LYS A 214 -8.23 -17.77 8.98
N THR A 215 -7.79 -19.00 9.20
CA THR A 215 -8.08 -19.72 10.45
C THR A 215 -7.51 -18.97 11.67
N GLY A 216 -8.29 -18.84 12.72
CA GLY A 216 -7.95 -18.09 13.93
C GLY A 216 -8.31 -16.61 13.83
N PHE A 217 -7.78 -15.81 14.76
CA PHE A 217 -8.11 -14.40 14.83
C PHE A 217 -7.66 -13.65 13.56
N ASN A 218 -8.61 -12.93 12.97
CA ASN A 218 -8.35 -12.00 11.87
C ASN A 218 -9.35 -10.83 11.92
N ILE A 219 -8.97 -9.71 11.33
CA ILE A 219 -9.74 -8.47 11.39
C ILE A 219 -11.03 -8.54 10.58
N TYR A 220 -11.06 -9.30 9.50
CA TYR A 220 -12.26 -9.43 8.66
C TYR A 220 -13.41 -10.07 9.42
N ASP A 221 -13.16 -11.21 10.08
CA ASP A 221 -14.16 -11.89 10.88
C ASP A 221 -14.55 -11.07 12.12
N GLU A 222 -13.57 -10.37 12.73
CA GLU A 222 -13.83 -9.48 13.86
C GLU A 222 -14.77 -8.32 13.46
N VAL A 223 -14.47 -7.62 12.37
CA VAL A 223 -15.32 -6.53 11.85
C VAL A 223 -16.73 -7.04 11.54
N LYS A 224 -16.84 -8.20 10.90
CA LYS A 224 -18.13 -8.83 10.59
C LYS A 224 -18.92 -9.11 11.87
N THR A 225 -18.30 -9.75 12.85
CA THR A 225 -18.90 -10.07 14.14
C THR A 225 -19.37 -8.82 14.88
N MET A 226 -18.52 -7.78 14.90
CA MET A 226 -18.85 -6.52 15.55
C MET A 226 -19.99 -5.78 14.85
N LEU A 227 -20.02 -5.75 13.51
CA LEU A 227 -21.13 -5.15 12.75
C LEU A 227 -22.43 -5.88 12.99
N GLN A 228 -22.41 -7.22 13.05
CA GLN A 228 -23.59 -8.04 13.39
C GLN A 228 -24.08 -7.75 14.81
N SER A 229 -23.18 -7.61 15.78
CA SER A 229 -23.55 -7.26 17.15
C SER A 229 -24.19 -5.88 17.27
N LYS A 230 -23.89 -4.97 16.32
CA LYS A 230 -24.56 -3.66 16.20
C LYS A 230 -25.88 -3.72 15.41
N GLY A 231 -26.28 -4.88 14.91
CA GLY A 231 -27.56 -5.10 14.23
C GLY A 231 -27.48 -5.02 12.69
N VAL A 232 -26.27 -4.99 12.11
CA VAL A 232 -26.12 -5.10 10.65
C VAL A 232 -26.35 -6.57 10.25
N PRO A 233 -27.32 -6.89 9.35
CA PRO A 233 -27.60 -8.27 8.94
C PRO A 233 -26.40 -8.94 8.26
N SER A 234 -26.21 -10.23 8.49
CA SER A 234 -25.08 -11.00 7.95
C SER A 234 -25.02 -11.04 6.42
N ASP A 235 -26.19 -11.05 5.77
CA ASP A 235 -26.34 -11.04 4.32
C ASP A 235 -25.98 -9.70 3.67
N LYS A 236 -25.82 -8.64 4.47
CA LYS A 236 -25.35 -7.32 4.03
C LYS A 236 -23.84 -7.13 4.17
N ILE A 237 -23.11 -8.14 4.61
CA ILE A 237 -21.66 -8.09 4.81
C ILE A 237 -21.00 -9.18 3.97
N ALA A 238 -20.19 -8.80 3.00
CA ALA A 238 -19.49 -9.73 2.12
C ALA A 238 -18.00 -9.44 2.05
N PHE A 239 -17.20 -10.47 1.85
CA PHE A 239 -15.75 -10.36 1.62
C PHE A 239 -15.44 -10.61 0.16
N ILE A 240 -14.65 -9.75 -0.47
CA ILE A 240 -14.19 -9.96 -1.84
C ILE A 240 -13.44 -11.29 -2.01
N HIS A 241 -12.82 -11.80 -0.93
CA HIS A 241 -12.12 -13.08 -0.89
C HIS A 241 -13.03 -14.29 -1.10
N ASP A 242 -14.33 -14.16 -0.84
CA ASP A 242 -15.30 -15.22 -1.05
C ASP A 242 -15.66 -15.39 -2.54
N ALA A 243 -15.47 -14.33 -3.33
CA ALA A 243 -15.70 -14.33 -4.78
C ALA A 243 -14.43 -14.75 -5.54
N ARG A 244 -14.25 -16.05 -5.72
CA ARG A 244 -13.04 -16.64 -6.33
C ARG A 244 -13.00 -16.53 -7.85
N THR A 245 -14.16 -16.46 -8.50
CA THR A 245 -14.28 -16.34 -9.96
C THR A 245 -14.72 -14.95 -10.38
N GLU A 246 -14.44 -14.58 -11.61
CA GLU A 246 -14.88 -13.31 -12.17
C GLU A 246 -16.41 -13.18 -12.17
N ALA A 247 -17.12 -14.25 -12.50
CA ALA A 247 -18.58 -14.28 -12.46
C ALA A 247 -19.14 -13.99 -11.05
N GLN A 248 -18.53 -14.60 -10.00
CA GLN A 248 -18.90 -14.33 -8.61
C GLN A 248 -18.62 -12.87 -8.21
N ARG A 249 -17.48 -12.31 -8.61
CA ARG A 249 -17.16 -10.89 -8.38
C ARG A 249 -18.15 -9.96 -9.06
N ASN A 250 -18.49 -10.23 -10.30
CA ASN A 250 -19.47 -9.43 -11.05
C ASN A 250 -20.85 -9.48 -10.40
N THR A 251 -21.26 -10.64 -9.90
CA THR A 251 -22.52 -10.79 -9.14
C THR A 251 -22.49 -9.98 -7.85
N MET A 252 -21.41 -10.09 -7.06
CA MET A 252 -21.23 -9.32 -5.82
C MET A 252 -21.25 -7.82 -6.10
N PHE A 253 -20.52 -7.34 -7.11
CA PHE A 253 -20.52 -5.92 -7.48
C PHE A 253 -21.88 -5.43 -7.98
N ALA A 254 -22.66 -6.29 -8.63
CA ALA A 254 -24.02 -5.94 -9.04
C ALA A 254 -24.96 -5.78 -7.81
N GLN A 255 -24.82 -6.64 -6.79
CA GLN A 255 -25.54 -6.53 -5.52
C GLN A 255 -25.15 -5.22 -4.78
N VAL A 256 -23.85 -4.96 -4.63
CA VAL A 256 -23.35 -3.71 -4.00
C VAL A 256 -23.90 -2.47 -4.71
N ARG A 257 -23.93 -2.45 -6.05
CA ARG A 257 -24.51 -1.32 -6.82
C ARG A 257 -26.00 -1.13 -6.60
N LYS A 258 -26.75 -2.18 -6.30
CA LYS A 258 -28.18 -2.10 -5.97
C LYS A 258 -28.42 -1.75 -4.50
N GLY A 259 -27.39 -1.80 -3.67
CA GLY A 259 -27.49 -1.66 -2.23
C GLY A 259 -28.18 -2.86 -1.54
N ASP A 260 -28.04 -4.03 -2.14
CA ASP A 260 -28.60 -5.29 -1.62
C ASP A 260 -27.61 -6.00 -0.70
#